data_f160327b24ea974996013d31f2327734
#
_entry.id   f160327b24ea974996013d31f2327734
#
_cell.length_a   1.000
_cell.length_b   1.000
_cell.length_c   1.000
_cell.angle_alpha   90.00
_cell.angle_beta   90.00
_cell.angle_gamma   90.00
#
_symmetry.space_group_name_H-M   'P 1'
#
loop_
_entity.id
_entity.type
_entity.pdbx_description
1 polymer ?
#
loop_
_entity_poly.entity_id
_entity_poly.type
_entity_poly.pdbx_seq_one_letter_code
_entity_poly.pdbx_strand_id
1 'polypeptide(L)'
;MTLGTIERLKTVRAAIRGAVVAAGREPEAVELIAVSKTFAAADIRPVLEAGHRVFGENRVQEAQGKWPALRAEFPDLKLHLIGPLQSNKAADAVALFDAIHTIDRPKIAKAIADEMITQARRLRLFVQVNTGEEQQKAGVMPSDAKGFVAMCRDDLKLEIAGLMCIPPVEEEAAVHFAFLAKLARDLGLKGLSMGMSGDYETAIAFGATHVRVGSAIFGSRG
;
A
#
# COMPACT_ATOMS: atom_id res chain seq x y z
N MET A 1 0.01 -31.25 -4.95
CA MET A 1 -0.55 -30.73 -3.68
C MET A 1 -0.45 -29.22 -3.70
N THR A 2 -1.55 -28.52 -3.51
CA THR A 2 -1.54 -27.04 -3.44
C THR A 2 -0.94 -26.64 -2.09
N LEU A 3 0.07 -25.77 -2.09
CA LEU A 3 0.68 -25.23 -0.86
C LEU A 3 -0.39 -24.54 0.01
N GLY A 4 -0.38 -24.77 1.31
CA GLY A 4 -1.22 -24.06 2.27
C GLY A 4 -0.83 -22.56 2.36
N THR A 5 -1.73 -21.72 2.86
CA THR A 5 -1.52 -20.27 2.98
C THR A 5 -0.25 -19.90 3.75
N ILE A 6 0.07 -20.65 4.80
CA ILE A 6 1.28 -20.43 5.62
C ILE A 6 2.56 -20.75 4.84
N GLU A 7 2.59 -21.83 4.07
CA GLU A 7 3.75 -22.15 3.25
C GLU A 7 3.95 -21.13 2.12
N ARG A 8 2.87 -20.66 1.53
CA ARG A 8 2.94 -19.56 0.55
C ARG A 8 3.48 -18.25 1.17
N LEU A 9 3.04 -17.90 2.39
CA LEU A 9 3.58 -16.75 3.11
C LEU A 9 5.08 -16.88 3.37
N LYS A 10 5.54 -18.05 3.80
CA LYS A 10 6.98 -18.33 4.01
C LYS A 10 7.77 -18.19 2.70
N THR A 11 7.24 -18.73 1.60
CA THR A 11 7.86 -18.62 0.27
C THR A 11 7.98 -17.16 -0.16
N VAL A 12 6.90 -16.37 -0.04
CA VAL A 12 6.92 -14.94 -0.38
C VAL A 12 7.93 -14.18 0.48
N ARG A 13 7.97 -14.42 1.80
CA ARG A 13 8.94 -13.77 2.70
C ARG A 13 10.39 -14.16 2.34
N ALA A 14 10.62 -15.40 1.94
CA ALA A 14 11.94 -15.84 1.52
C ALA A 14 12.36 -15.16 0.19
N ALA A 15 11.47 -15.08 -0.78
CA ALA A 15 11.72 -14.39 -2.05
C ALA A 15 12.00 -12.89 -1.85
N ILE A 16 11.20 -12.21 -1.01
CA ILE A 16 11.45 -10.79 -0.66
C ILE A 16 12.84 -10.63 -0.05
N ARG A 17 13.22 -11.46 0.92
CA ARG A 17 14.57 -11.40 1.53
C ARG A 17 15.67 -11.63 0.48
N GLY A 18 15.50 -12.61 -0.41
CA GLY A 18 16.43 -12.85 -1.50
C GLY A 18 16.60 -11.65 -2.42
N ALA A 19 15.49 -11.03 -2.83
CA ALA A 19 15.49 -9.85 -3.68
C ALA A 19 16.14 -8.63 -2.99
N VAL A 20 15.88 -8.44 -1.69
CA VAL A 20 16.47 -7.35 -0.88
C VAL A 20 17.99 -7.52 -0.81
N VAL A 21 18.47 -8.73 -0.53
CA VAL A 21 19.91 -9.03 -0.49
C VAL A 21 20.56 -8.86 -1.87
N ALA A 22 19.92 -9.36 -2.94
CA ALA A 22 20.38 -9.18 -4.30
C ALA A 22 20.47 -7.70 -4.73
N ALA A 23 19.59 -6.86 -4.19
CA ALA A 23 19.63 -5.42 -4.39
C ALA A 23 20.64 -4.66 -3.51
N GLY A 24 21.43 -5.37 -2.68
CA GLY A 24 22.41 -4.77 -1.76
C GLY A 24 21.78 -3.92 -0.66
N ARG A 25 20.55 -4.26 -0.22
CA ARG A 25 19.77 -3.49 0.77
C ARG A 25 19.69 -4.22 2.10
N GLU A 26 19.39 -3.48 3.16
CA GLU A 26 19.17 -4.04 4.50
C GLU A 26 17.95 -4.96 4.53
N PRO A 27 17.96 -6.08 5.27
CA PRO A 27 16.88 -7.06 5.31
C PRO A 27 15.48 -6.50 5.61
N GLU A 28 15.39 -5.47 6.44
CA GLU A 28 14.16 -4.81 6.86
C GLU A 28 13.74 -3.64 5.95
N ALA A 29 14.45 -3.42 4.85
CA ALA A 29 14.19 -2.29 3.94
C ALA A 29 12.83 -2.38 3.23
N VAL A 30 12.16 -3.53 3.27
CA VAL A 30 10.90 -3.79 2.56
C VAL A 30 9.85 -4.36 3.51
N GLU A 31 8.74 -3.64 3.61
CA GLU A 31 7.55 -4.09 4.32
C GLU A 31 6.62 -4.88 3.38
N LEU A 32 6.29 -6.12 3.75
CA LEU A 32 5.29 -6.92 3.06
C LEU A 32 3.90 -6.55 3.54
N ILE A 33 3.05 -6.07 2.65
CA ILE A 33 1.62 -5.88 2.88
C ILE A 33 0.88 -7.10 2.33
N ALA A 34 0.33 -7.94 3.22
CA ALA A 34 -0.50 -9.08 2.83
C ALA A 34 -1.89 -8.57 2.41
N VAL A 35 -2.20 -8.67 1.12
CA VAL A 35 -3.45 -8.12 0.55
C VAL A 35 -4.59 -9.11 0.76
N SER A 36 -5.46 -8.81 1.73
CA SER A 36 -6.53 -9.68 2.22
C SER A 36 -7.93 -9.29 1.74
N LYS A 37 -7.99 -8.40 0.74
CA LYS A 37 -9.28 -8.03 0.11
C LYS A 37 -10.06 -9.27 -0.30
N THR A 38 -11.38 -9.29 -0.01
CA THR A 38 -12.32 -10.37 -0.34
C THR A 38 -12.13 -11.70 0.41
N PHE A 39 -11.10 -11.83 1.25
CA PHE A 39 -10.95 -12.97 2.14
C PHE A 39 -11.65 -12.71 3.47
N ALA A 40 -12.29 -13.76 4.02
CA ALA A 40 -12.95 -13.67 5.31
C ALA A 40 -11.93 -13.64 6.47
N ALA A 41 -12.38 -13.24 7.65
CA ALA A 41 -11.53 -13.21 8.85
C ALA A 41 -10.92 -14.58 9.17
N ALA A 42 -11.66 -15.69 8.89
CA ALA A 42 -11.16 -17.05 9.08
C ALA A 42 -9.97 -17.39 8.17
N ASP A 43 -9.93 -16.87 6.95
CA ASP A 43 -8.82 -17.08 6.00
C ASP A 43 -7.58 -16.24 6.37
N ILE A 44 -7.80 -15.09 7.02
CA ILE A 44 -6.75 -14.16 7.43
C ILE A 44 -6.08 -14.59 8.74
N ARG A 45 -6.86 -15.18 9.66
CA ARG A 45 -6.43 -15.59 10.99
C ARG A 45 -5.14 -16.42 11.01
N PRO A 46 -4.98 -17.47 10.18
CA PRO A 46 -3.74 -18.26 10.16
C PRO A 46 -2.50 -17.40 9.84
N VAL A 47 -2.63 -16.36 9.00
CA VAL A 47 -1.54 -15.45 8.64
C VAL A 47 -1.17 -14.55 9.84
N LEU A 48 -2.15 -14.09 10.62
CA LEU A 48 -1.94 -13.38 11.89
C LEU A 48 -1.25 -14.27 12.93
N GLU A 49 -1.73 -15.50 13.11
CA GLU A 49 -1.17 -16.51 14.03
C GLU A 49 0.27 -16.88 13.66
N ALA A 50 0.61 -16.87 12.36
CA ALA A 50 1.98 -17.02 11.87
C ALA A 50 2.87 -15.77 12.09
N GLY A 51 2.38 -14.77 12.83
CA GLY A 51 3.14 -13.58 13.21
C GLY A 51 3.22 -12.50 12.12
N HIS A 52 2.38 -12.54 11.08
CA HIS A 52 2.30 -11.41 10.14
C HIS A 52 1.34 -10.34 10.69
N ARG A 53 1.72 -9.06 10.53
CA ARG A 53 0.98 -7.95 11.17
C ARG A 53 0.54 -6.85 10.21
N VAL A 54 1.00 -6.84 8.95
CA VAL A 54 0.73 -5.74 8.02
C VAL A 54 -0.18 -6.23 6.88
N PHE A 55 -1.39 -5.72 6.83
CA PHE A 55 -2.41 -6.15 5.87
C PHE A 55 -2.91 -5.00 5.01
N GLY A 56 -3.38 -5.33 3.81
CA GLY A 56 -3.90 -4.36 2.86
C GLY A 56 -5.33 -4.67 2.43
N GLU A 57 -6.17 -3.64 2.44
CA GLU A 57 -7.57 -3.71 2.00
C GLU A 57 -7.86 -2.69 0.91
N ASN A 58 -8.81 -3.03 0.03
CA ASN A 58 -9.19 -2.13 -1.06
C ASN A 58 -10.43 -1.28 -0.72
N ARG A 59 -11.28 -1.72 0.22
CA ARG A 59 -12.57 -1.09 0.50
C ARG A 59 -12.76 -0.92 2.00
N VAL A 60 -13.14 0.31 2.40
CA VAL A 60 -13.37 0.66 3.81
C VAL A 60 -14.49 -0.20 4.43
N GLN A 61 -15.63 -0.35 3.74
CA GLN A 61 -16.77 -1.11 4.26
C GLN A 61 -16.43 -2.59 4.48
N GLU A 62 -15.69 -3.20 3.55
CA GLU A 62 -15.25 -4.59 3.71
C GLU A 62 -14.31 -4.72 4.92
N ALA A 63 -13.41 -3.79 5.09
CA ALA A 63 -12.49 -3.76 6.22
C ALA A 63 -13.23 -3.59 7.56
N GLN A 64 -14.24 -2.70 7.62
CA GLN A 64 -15.05 -2.51 8.82
C GLN A 64 -15.77 -3.79 9.28
N GLY A 65 -16.13 -4.67 8.35
CA GLY A 65 -16.84 -5.92 8.66
C GLY A 65 -15.97 -7.01 9.31
N LYS A 66 -14.63 -6.91 9.23
CA LYS A 66 -13.74 -7.99 9.69
C LYS A 66 -12.61 -7.53 10.63
N TRP A 67 -12.02 -6.37 10.39
CA TRP A 67 -10.79 -5.96 11.09
C TRP A 67 -10.96 -5.50 12.54
N PRO A 68 -12.08 -4.88 12.98
CA PRO A 68 -12.23 -4.50 14.39
C PRO A 68 -12.12 -5.68 15.35
N ALA A 69 -12.74 -6.82 15.03
CA ALA A 69 -12.65 -8.04 15.84
C ALA A 69 -11.22 -8.62 15.85
N LEU A 70 -10.57 -8.68 14.68
CA LEU A 70 -9.19 -9.16 14.59
C LEU A 70 -8.21 -8.23 15.31
N ARG A 71 -8.42 -6.91 15.28
CA ARG A 71 -7.58 -5.94 15.98
C ARG A 71 -7.71 -6.06 17.51
N ALA A 72 -8.87 -6.43 18.02
CA ALA A 72 -9.04 -6.69 19.45
C ALA A 72 -8.20 -7.87 19.95
N GLU A 73 -8.00 -8.89 19.07
CA GLU A 73 -7.18 -10.06 19.38
C GLU A 73 -5.69 -9.86 19.06
N PHE A 74 -5.38 -9.05 18.04
CA PHE A 74 -4.02 -8.75 17.58
C PHE A 74 -3.80 -7.23 17.56
N PRO A 75 -3.57 -6.59 18.71
CA PRO A 75 -3.54 -5.11 18.82
C PRO A 75 -2.35 -4.47 18.11
N ASP A 76 -1.31 -5.23 17.77
CA ASP A 76 -0.11 -4.80 17.07
C ASP A 76 -0.26 -4.86 15.52
N LEU A 77 -1.43 -5.29 15.01
CA LEU A 77 -1.67 -5.32 13.57
C LEU A 77 -1.76 -3.90 12.99
N LYS A 78 -1.27 -3.77 11.76
CA LYS A 78 -1.34 -2.55 10.95
C LYS A 78 -2.18 -2.82 9.71
N LEU A 79 -3.12 -1.93 9.43
CA LEU A 79 -4.03 -2.03 8.32
C LEU A 79 -3.82 -0.88 7.35
N HIS A 80 -3.54 -1.20 6.09
CA HIS A 80 -3.28 -0.24 5.04
C HIS A 80 -4.44 -0.21 4.04
N LEU A 81 -4.97 0.99 3.73
CA LEU A 81 -5.88 1.19 2.61
C LEU A 81 -5.06 1.33 1.33
N ILE A 82 -5.22 0.38 0.42
CA ILE A 82 -4.48 0.30 -0.84
C ILE A 82 -5.39 0.38 -2.08
N GLY A 83 -6.69 0.54 -1.89
CA GLY A 83 -7.69 0.76 -2.95
C GLY A 83 -8.25 2.19 -2.91
N PRO A 84 -9.04 2.58 -3.92
CA PRO A 84 -9.54 3.95 -4.06
C PRO A 84 -10.43 4.36 -2.88
N LEU A 85 -10.22 5.59 -2.38
CA LEU A 85 -10.99 6.17 -1.30
C LEU A 85 -12.04 7.15 -1.84
N GLN A 86 -13.29 6.98 -1.41
CA GLN A 86 -14.35 7.96 -1.61
C GLN A 86 -14.33 9.00 -0.47
N SER A 87 -14.57 10.28 -0.79
CA SER A 87 -14.47 11.36 0.20
C SER A 87 -15.45 11.22 1.37
N ASN A 88 -16.64 10.66 1.13
CA ASN A 88 -17.64 10.37 2.17
C ASN A 88 -17.26 9.18 3.08
N LYS A 89 -16.13 8.52 2.82
CA LYS A 89 -15.56 7.43 3.63
C LYS A 89 -14.26 7.82 4.32
N ALA A 90 -13.87 9.08 4.24
CA ALA A 90 -12.63 9.56 4.85
C ALA A 90 -12.63 9.37 6.38
N ALA A 91 -13.75 9.68 7.05
CA ALA A 91 -13.89 9.49 8.50
C ALA A 91 -13.69 8.02 8.90
N ASP A 92 -14.38 7.11 8.24
CA ASP A 92 -14.26 5.67 8.47
C ASP A 92 -12.82 5.18 8.18
N ALA A 93 -12.21 5.68 7.11
CA ALA A 93 -10.85 5.30 6.73
C ALA A 93 -9.83 5.77 7.77
N VAL A 94 -9.91 7.03 8.21
CA VAL A 94 -9.03 7.58 9.24
C VAL A 94 -9.21 6.85 10.56
N ALA A 95 -10.43 6.45 10.93
CA ALA A 95 -10.67 5.69 12.15
C ALA A 95 -10.05 4.28 12.13
N LEU A 96 -10.08 3.61 10.98
CA LEU A 96 -9.76 2.18 10.89
C LEU A 96 -8.32 1.89 10.45
N PHE A 97 -7.77 2.66 9.50
CA PHE A 97 -6.48 2.37 8.88
C PHE A 97 -5.30 3.07 9.57
N ASP A 98 -4.12 2.49 9.42
CA ASP A 98 -2.84 3.03 9.90
C ASP A 98 -2.06 3.71 8.76
N ALA A 99 -2.37 3.35 7.51
CA ALA A 99 -1.82 3.97 6.31
C ALA A 99 -2.85 4.06 5.18
N ILE A 100 -2.73 5.09 4.34
CA ILE A 100 -3.52 5.25 3.11
C ILE A 100 -2.56 5.46 1.94
N HIS A 101 -2.62 4.58 0.92
CA HIS A 101 -1.69 4.58 -0.20
C HIS A 101 -2.25 5.25 -1.46
N THR A 102 -3.48 5.74 -1.42
CA THR A 102 -4.26 6.10 -2.62
C THR A 102 -4.77 7.54 -2.59
N ILE A 103 -3.96 8.45 -2.08
CA ILE A 103 -4.27 9.89 -2.14
C ILE A 103 -3.93 10.36 -3.56
N ASP A 104 -4.96 10.74 -4.33
CA ASP A 104 -4.83 11.00 -5.76
C ASP A 104 -5.50 12.29 -6.24
N ARG A 105 -6.13 13.06 -5.36
CA ARG A 105 -6.82 14.32 -5.72
C ARG A 105 -7.06 15.22 -4.51
N PRO A 106 -7.18 16.56 -4.71
CA PRO A 106 -7.31 17.54 -3.63
C PRO A 106 -8.49 17.27 -2.68
N LYS A 107 -9.63 16.84 -3.22
CA LYS A 107 -10.82 16.53 -2.41
C LYS A 107 -10.57 15.42 -1.38
N ILE A 108 -9.83 14.38 -1.76
CA ILE A 108 -9.47 13.28 -0.85
C ILE A 108 -8.42 13.71 0.16
N ALA A 109 -7.37 14.42 -0.29
CA ALA A 109 -6.32 14.92 0.59
C ALA A 109 -6.92 15.81 1.69
N LYS A 110 -7.80 16.75 1.31
CA LYS A 110 -8.49 17.62 2.25
C LYS A 110 -9.37 16.83 3.23
N ALA A 111 -10.21 15.91 2.75
CA ALA A 111 -11.06 15.11 3.62
C ALA A 111 -10.26 14.28 4.63
N ILE A 112 -9.12 13.72 4.23
CA ILE A 112 -8.21 12.99 5.14
C ILE A 112 -7.61 13.96 6.16
N ALA A 113 -7.14 15.15 5.75
CA ALA A 113 -6.55 16.14 6.64
C ALA A 113 -7.55 16.58 7.72
N ASP A 114 -8.77 16.94 7.32
CA ASP A 114 -9.86 17.37 8.22
C ASP A 114 -10.17 16.25 9.24
N GLU A 115 -10.28 15.00 8.80
CA GLU A 115 -10.58 13.87 9.67
C GLU A 115 -9.41 13.48 10.60
N MET A 116 -8.18 13.58 10.14
CA MET A 116 -7.00 13.34 10.99
C MET A 116 -6.94 14.34 12.16
N ILE A 117 -7.33 15.59 11.92
CA ILE A 117 -7.44 16.62 12.97
C ILE A 117 -8.60 16.28 13.91
N THR A 118 -9.78 16.03 13.35
CA THR A 118 -11.01 15.75 14.12
C THR A 118 -10.85 14.56 15.06
N GLN A 119 -10.19 13.49 14.58
CA GLN A 119 -10.01 12.25 15.34
C GLN A 119 -8.68 12.21 16.11
N ALA A 120 -7.86 13.27 16.05
CA ALA A 120 -6.52 13.33 16.65
C ALA A 120 -5.64 12.12 16.26
N ARG A 121 -5.75 11.66 15.02
CA ARG A 121 -4.99 10.52 14.49
C ARG A 121 -3.90 10.96 13.51
N ARG A 122 -2.81 10.20 13.49
CA ARG A 122 -1.75 10.32 12.48
C ARG A 122 -1.68 9.03 11.68
N LEU A 123 -1.75 9.15 10.35
CA LEU A 123 -1.67 8.04 9.43
C LEU A 123 -0.42 8.20 8.54
N ARG A 124 0.12 7.08 8.08
CA ARG A 124 1.15 7.06 7.05
C ARG A 124 0.52 7.26 5.68
N LEU A 125 0.90 8.30 4.96
CA LEU A 125 0.21 8.73 3.74
C LEU A 125 1.11 8.62 2.51
N PHE A 126 0.56 8.06 1.42
CA PHE A 126 1.22 7.98 0.13
C PHE A 126 0.35 8.62 -0.94
N VAL A 127 0.99 9.33 -1.86
CA VAL A 127 0.35 9.86 -3.06
C VAL A 127 0.42 8.80 -4.15
N GLN A 128 -0.73 8.44 -4.71
CA GLN A 128 -0.79 7.55 -5.87
C GLN A 128 -0.53 8.34 -7.14
N VAL A 129 0.45 7.89 -7.92
CA VAL A 129 0.82 8.44 -9.22
C VAL A 129 0.37 7.51 -10.34
N ASN A 130 -0.30 8.03 -11.35
CA ASN A 130 -0.69 7.33 -12.57
C ASN A 130 0.49 7.33 -13.54
N THR A 131 1.42 6.41 -13.34
CA THR A 131 2.67 6.35 -14.12
C THR A 131 2.50 5.97 -15.57
N GLY A 132 1.36 5.37 -15.95
CA GLY A 132 1.02 5.05 -17.34
C GLY A 132 0.21 6.14 -18.04
N GLU A 133 -0.11 7.25 -17.34
CA GLU A 133 -0.89 8.38 -17.88
C GLU A 133 -2.25 7.97 -18.51
N GLU A 134 -2.84 6.87 -18.03
CA GLU A 134 -4.11 6.32 -18.50
C GLU A 134 -5.28 7.11 -17.86
N GLN A 135 -6.02 7.87 -18.67
CA GLN A 135 -7.08 8.78 -18.19
C GLN A 135 -8.15 8.12 -17.31
N GLN A 136 -8.42 6.82 -17.50
CA GLN A 136 -9.42 6.05 -16.75
C GLN A 136 -8.90 5.48 -15.43
N LYS A 137 -7.59 5.56 -15.17
CA LYS A 137 -6.98 5.03 -13.93
C LYS A 137 -6.82 6.09 -12.87
N ALA A 138 -6.89 5.66 -11.62
CA ALA A 138 -6.64 6.50 -10.46
C ALA A 138 -5.16 6.87 -10.35
N GLY A 139 -4.90 8.01 -9.74
CA GLY A 139 -3.56 8.55 -9.52
C GLY A 139 -3.40 9.95 -10.09
N VAL A 140 -2.55 10.73 -9.46
CA VAL A 140 -2.15 12.04 -9.97
C VAL A 140 -1.30 11.85 -11.22
N MET A 141 -1.48 12.68 -12.23
CA MET A 141 -0.61 12.65 -13.41
C MET A 141 0.83 12.98 -13.02
N PRO A 142 1.83 12.37 -13.66
CA PRO A 142 3.24 12.64 -13.35
C PRO A 142 3.62 14.13 -13.37
N SER A 143 3.10 14.90 -14.33
CA SER A 143 3.28 16.35 -14.46
C SER A 143 2.79 17.11 -13.23
N ASP A 144 1.73 16.66 -12.60
CA ASP A 144 1.04 17.34 -11.50
C ASP A 144 1.52 16.89 -10.11
N ALA A 145 2.26 15.77 -10.06
CA ALA A 145 2.65 15.14 -8.79
C ALA A 145 3.43 16.06 -7.86
N LYS A 146 4.34 16.90 -8.39
CA LYS A 146 5.11 17.84 -7.60
C LYS A 146 4.22 18.90 -6.94
N GLY A 147 3.34 19.51 -7.72
CA GLY A 147 2.40 20.53 -7.21
C GLY A 147 1.42 19.93 -6.20
N PHE A 148 0.94 18.73 -6.46
CA PHE A 148 0.02 18.02 -5.57
C PHE A 148 0.67 17.65 -4.22
N VAL A 149 1.89 17.13 -4.23
CA VAL A 149 2.64 16.84 -3.00
C VAL A 149 2.92 18.11 -2.21
N ALA A 150 3.29 19.22 -2.89
CA ALA A 150 3.49 20.51 -2.25
C ALA A 150 2.18 21.00 -1.59
N MET A 151 1.05 20.97 -2.29
CA MET A 151 -0.26 21.33 -1.74
C MET A 151 -0.60 20.47 -0.51
N CYS A 152 -0.38 19.16 -0.56
CA CYS A 152 -0.61 18.29 0.59
C CYS A 152 0.22 18.70 1.82
N ARG A 153 1.51 19.02 1.62
CA ARG A 153 2.43 19.40 2.69
C ARG A 153 2.19 20.83 3.20
N ASP A 154 2.12 21.79 2.27
CA ASP A 154 2.20 23.21 2.59
C ASP A 154 0.83 23.78 2.97
N ASP A 155 -0.25 23.38 2.29
CA ASP A 155 -1.61 23.88 2.55
C ASP A 155 -2.35 23.00 3.58
N LEU A 156 -2.28 21.67 3.43
CA LEU A 156 -3.04 20.74 4.26
C LEU A 156 -2.25 20.21 5.46
N LYS A 157 -0.94 20.53 5.57
CA LYS A 157 -0.05 20.08 6.66
C LYS A 157 0.01 18.55 6.80
N LEU A 158 -0.18 17.83 5.70
CA LEU A 158 -0.08 16.38 5.65
C LEU A 158 1.38 15.94 5.51
N GLU A 159 1.79 14.99 6.34
CA GLU A 159 3.09 14.34 6.22
C GLU A 159 3.01 13.22 5.16
N ILE A 160 3.46 13.51 3.93
CA ILE A 160 3.51 12.52 2.86
C ILE A 160 4.78 11.67 3.03
N ALA A 161 4.59 10.38 3.32
CA ALA A 161 5.66 9.42 3.55
C ALA A 161 6.30 8.93 2.24
N GLY A 162 5.54 8.92 1.13
CA GLY A 162 6.03 8.37 -0.12
C GLY A 162 5.06 8.45 -1.28
N LEU A 163 5.44 7.77 -2.36
CA LEU A 163 4.61 7.61 -3.57
C LEU A 163 4.15 6.16 -3.73
N MET A 164 3.04 5.98 -4.45
CA MET A 164 2.51 4.67 -4.83
C MET A 164 2.21 4.64 -6.32
N CYS A 165 2.46 3.51 -6.98
CA CYS A 165 1.96 3.27 -8.33
C CYS A 165 1.42 1.84 -8.52
N ILE A 166 0.62 1.69 -9.55
CA ILE A 166 0.18 0.43 -10.14
C ILE A 166 0.46 0.56 -11.64
N PRO A 167 1.53 -0.06 -12.16
CA PRO A 167 1.86 0.01 -13.59
C PRO A 167 0.73 -0.48 -14.49
N PRO A 168 0.66 -0.04 -15.75
CA PRO A 168 -0.16 -0.68 -16.76
C PRO A 168 0.20 -2.15 -16.93
N VAL A 169 -0.79 -3.00 -17.18
CA VAL A 169 -0.60 -4.45 -17.28
C VAL A 169 0.19 -4.82 -18.55
N GLU A 170 -0.01 -4.04 -19.61
CA GLU A 170 0.58 -4.28 -20.93
C GLU A 170 1.98 -3.65 -21.11
N GLU A 171 2.49 -2.95 -20.08
CA GLU A 171 3.76 -2.26 -20.13
C GLU A 171 4.79 -2.90 -19.19
N GLU A 172 6.08 -2.67 -19.46
CA GLU A 172 7.18 -3.16 -18.65
C GLU A 172 7.20 -2.45 -17.27
N ALA A 173 6.84 -3.16 -16.21
CA ALA A 173 6.71 -2.60 -14.87
C ALA A 173 7.99 -1.91 -14.35
N ALA A 174 9.17 -2.38 -14.77
CA ALA A 174 10.47 -1.83 -14.39
C ALA A 174 10.60 -0.34 -14.74
N VAL A 175 10.08 0.08 -15.91
CA VAL A 175 10.11 1.48 -16.35
C VAL A 175 9.34 2.37 -15.38
N HIS A 176 8.15 1.93 -14.97
CA HIS A 176 7.30 2.66 -14.02
C HIS A 176 7.90 2.71 -12.61
N PHE A 177 8.54 1.63 -12.17
CA PHE A 177 9.22 1.59 -10.87
C PHE A 177 10.45 2.52 -10.85
N ALA A 178 11.26 2.52 -11.91
CA ALA A 178 12.39 3.43 -12.06
C ALA A 178 11.92 4.89 -12.06
N PHE A 179 10.87 5.18 -12.81
CA PHE A 179 10.27 6.51 -12.87
C PHE A 179 9.75 6.97 -11.49
N LEU A 180 8.95 6.14 -10.81
CA LEU A 180 8.43 6.47 -9.49
C LEU A 180 9.55 6.71 -8.46
N ALA A 181 10.60 5.87 -8.50
CA ALA A 181 11.76 6.01 -7.62
C ALA A 181 12.52 7.32 -7.87
N LYS A 182 12.67 7.73 -9.15
CA LYS A 182 13.26 9.01 -9.50
C LYS A 182 12.40 10.17 -8.99
N LEU A 183 11.09 10.13 -9.26
CA LEU A 183 10.16 11.17 -8.83
C LEU A 183 10.15 11.33 -7.30
N ALA A 184 10.15 10.23 -6.54
CA ALA A 184 10.21 10.27 -5.08
C ALA A 184 11.51 10.93 -4.58
N ARG A 185 12.66 10.61 -5.17
CA ARG A 185 13.93 11.27 -4.84
C ARG A 185 13.87 12.77 -5.10
N ASP A 186 13.36 13.18 -6.26
CA ASP A 186 13.25 14.59 -6.66
C ASP A 186 12.34 15.37 -5.69
N LEU A 187 11.38 14.70 -5.04
CA LEU A 187 10.46 15.24 -4.04
C LEU A 187 10.92 15.07 -2.59
N GLY A 188 12.10 14.47 -2.36
CA GLY A 188 12.62 14.19 -1.02
C GLY A 188 11.79 13.18 -0.23
N LEU A 189 11.08 12.26 -0.94
CA LEU A 189 10.25 11.21 -0.36
C LEU A 189 11.02 9.90 -0.29
N LYS A 190 10.86 9.17 0.82
CA LYS A 190 11.57 7.90 1.07
C LYS A 190 10.72 6.66 0.78
N GLY A 191 9.40 6.76 0.96
CA GLY A 191 8.48 5.64 0.80
C GLY A 191 8.17 5.35 -0.67
N LEU A 192 8.25 4.08 -1.08
CA LEU A 192 7.86 3.59 -2.40
C LEU A 192 6.95 2.38 -2.24
N SER A 193 5.64 2.59 -2.43
CA SER A 193 4.65 1.52 -2.44
C SER A 193 4.41 1.06 -3.87
N MET A 194 5.12 0.01 -4.28
CA MET A 194 5.08 -0.53 -5.64
C MET A 194 5.46 -2.01 -5.63
N GLY A 195 5.01 -2.77 -6.63
CA GLY A 195 5.18 -4.21 -6.71
C GLY A 195 4.02 -4.99 -6.09
N MET A 196 3.54 -5.95 -6.86
CA MET A 196 2.46 -6.88 -6.51
C MET A 196 2.92 -8.33 -6.71
N SER A 197 2.01 -9.30 -6.64
CA SER A 197 2.34 -10.74 -6.69
C SER A 197 3.17 -11.17 -7.92
N GLY A 198 3.08 -10.48 -9.05
CA GLY A 198 3.80 -10.82 -10.27
C GLY A 198 5.11 -10.07 -10.50
N ASP A 199 5.36 -8.96 -9.75
CA ASP A 199 6.46 -8.04 -10.08
C ASP A 199 7.18 -7.44 -8.86
N TYR A 200 6.88 -7.92 -7.63
CA TYR A 200 7.44 -7.35 -6.40
C TYR A 200 8.98 -7.50 -6.33
N GLU A 201 9.56 -8.55 -6.90
CA GLU A 201 11.01 -8.72 -6.89
C GLU A 201 11.69 -7.64 -7.76
N THR A 202 11.11 -7.36 -8.94
CA THR A 202 11.55 -6.25 -9.79
C THR A 202 11.37 -4.91 -9.05
N ALA A 203 10.23 -4.68 -8.40
CA ALA A 203 9.99 -3.46 -7.63
C ALA A 203 11.04 -3.27 -6.52
N ILE A 204 11.45 -4.34 -5.84
CA ILE A 204 12.49 -4.31 -4.80
C ILE A 204 13.83 -3.87 -5.39
N ALA A 205 14.22 -4.37 -6.56
CA ALA A 205 15.43 -3.96 -7.25
C ALA A 205 15.44 -2.45 -7.58
N PHE A 206 14.27 -1.88 -7.86
CA PHE A 206 14.09 -0.43 -8.08
C PHE A 206 13.80 0.39 -6.81
N GLY A 207 13.96 -0.20 -5.62
CA GLY A 207 13.90 0.54 -4.37
C GLY A 207 12.56 0.51 -3.63
N ALA A 208 11.62 -0.38 -4.00
CA ALA A 208 10.37 -0.52 -3.25
C ALA A 208 10.62 -0.65 -1.75
N THR A 209 9.84 0.07 -0.94
CA THR A 209 9.84 -0.02 0.53
C THR A 209 8.61 -0.76 1.04
N HIS A 210 7.57 -0.86 0.22
CA HIS A 210 6.32 -1.57 0.52
C HIS A 210 5.92 -2.36 -0.74
N VAL A 211 5.74 -3.67 -0.58
CA VAL A 211 5.21 -4.56 -1.63
C VAL A 211 3.84 -5.10 -1.20
N ARG A 212 2.92 -5.22 -2.14
CA ARG A 212 1.51 -5.57 -1.89
C ARG A 212 1.19 -6.93 -2.51
N VAL A 213 1.25 -7.99 -1.71
CA VAL A 213 1.14 -9.37 -2.20
C VAL A 213 -0.16 -10.02 -1.72
N GLY A 214 -1.00 -10.43 -2.62
CA GLY A 214 -2.29 -11.07 -2.35
C GLY A 214 -2.36 -12.52 -2.82
N SER A 215 -2.53 -12.74 -4.12
CA SER A 215 -2.73 -14.07 -4.70
C SER A 215 -1.58 -15.04 -4.43
N ALA A 216 -0.35 -14.56 -4.34
CA ALA A 216 0.79 -15.40 -3.99
C ALA A 216 0.76 -15.90 -2.52
N ILE A 217 -0.03 -15.25 -1.62
CA ILE A 217 -0.21 -15.68 -0.22
C ILE A 217 -1.52 -16.44 -0.05
N PHE A 218 -2.65 -15.82 -0.42
CA PHE A 218 -3.99 -16.37 -0.17
C PHE A 218 -4.48 -17.32 -1.28
N GLY A 219 -3.86 -17.28 -2.45
CA GLY A 219 -4.27 -18.05 -3.63
C GLY A 219 -5.17 -17.25 -4.56
N SER A 220 -5.42 -17.81 -5.77
CA SER A 220 -6.47 -17.33 -6.65
C SER A 220 -7.84 -17.68 -6.07
N ARG A 221 -8.81 -16.82 -6.30
CA ARG A 221 -10.21 -17.12 -6.00
C ARG A 221 -10.68 -18.26 -6.91
N GLY A 222 -11.31 -19.27 -6.35
CA GLY A 222 -12.13 -20.18 -7.10
C GLY A 222 -13.38 -19.49 -7.63
#